data_68f0b63dde96ac942051e777deb3021f
#
_entry.id   68f0b63dde96ac942051e777deb3021f
#
_cell.length_a   1.000
_cell.length_b   1.000
_cell.length_c   1.000
_cell.angle_alpha   90.00
_cell.angle_beta   90.00
_cell.angle_gamma   90.00
#
_symmetry.space_group_name_H-M   'P 1'
#
loop_
_entity.id
_entity.type
_entity.pdbx_description
1 polymer ?
#
loop_
_entity_poly.entity_id
_entity_poly.type
_entity_poly.pdbx_seq_one_letter_code
_entity_poly.pdbx_strand_id
1 'polypeptide(L)'
;MENARKDILAQMAMRKLFATVNVTEEEIKEYYEANKSKYSKGASVHAKHILVDNEEKCTELLNAITSGEKVFEDVAKESSTCPSGANGGDLGEFGRGQMVKEFEDAAFAAEIGHIVGPVKTQFGYHLIKVEDKKEAGESSLEEVKDQIREELSQKKQEETYRAKVDELKKKYMD
;
A
#
# COMPACT_ATOMS: atom_id res chain seq x y z
N MET A 1 -24.45 8.49 39.68
CA MET A 1 -25.58 8.82 38.79
C MET A 1 -25.43 10.19 38.13
N GLU A 2 -24.96 11.22 38.82
CA GLU A 2 -24.78 12.58 38.25
C GLU A 2 -23.69 12.66 37.16
N ASN A 3 -22.58 11.94 37.30
CA ASN A 3 -21.54 11.90 36.29
C ASN A 3 -22.01 11.23 34.98
N ALA A 4 -22.74 10.11 35.08
CA ALA A 4 -23.27 9.44 33.89
C ALA A 4 -24.26 10.33 33.11
N ARG A 5 -25.06 11.17 33.82
CA ARG A 5 -25.94 12.14 33.18
C ARG A 5 -25.17 13.23 32.46
N LYS A 6 -24.09 13.74 33.06
CA LYS A 6 -23.20 14.73 32.43
C LYS A 6 -22.53 14.18 31.19
N ASP A 7 -22.05 12.93 31.25
CA ASP A 7 -21.42 12.27 30.11
C ASP A 7 -22.39 12.05 28.95
N ILE A 8 -23.62 11.62 29.24
CA ILE A 8 -24.65 11.46 28.21
C ILE A 8 -25.01 12.81 27.58
N LEU A 9 -25.16 13.87 28.36
CA LEU A 9 -25.46 15.20 27.84
C LEU A 9 -24.32 15.74 26.98
N ALA A 10 -23.06 15.52 27.38
CA ALA A 10 -21.90 15.90 26.60
C ALA A 10 -21.86 15.14 25.28
N GLN A 11 -22.09 13.83 25.28
CA GLN A 11 -22.15 13.03 24.06
C GLN A 11 -23.29 13.47 23.12
N MET A 12 -24.46 13.79 23.66
CA MET A 12 -25.57 14.29 22.85
C MET A 12 -25.26 15.66 22.23
N ALA A 13 -24.63 16.56 23.00
CA ALA A 13 -24.21 17.87 22.51
C ALA A 13 -23.16 17.73 21.37
N MET A 14 -22.19 16.84 21.55
CA MET A 14 -21.17 16.54 20.53
C MET A 14 -21.79 15.95 19.27
N ARG A 15 -22.70 14.99 19.43
CA ARG A 15 -23.43 14.39 18.30
C ARG A 15 -24.22 15.43 17.52
N LYS A 16 -24.90 16.34 18.21
CA LYS A 16 -25.66 17.45 17.61
C LYS A 16 -24.70 18.44 16.89
N LEU A 17 -23.57 18.75 17.49
CA LEU A 17 -22.56 19.62 16.92
C LEU A 17 -22.00 19.03 15.62
N PHE A 18 -21.63 17.75 15.62
CA PHE A 18 -21.07 17.06 14.44
C PHE A 18 -22.11 16.77 13.36
N ALA A 19 -23.40 16.70 13.70
CA ALA A 19 -24.45 16.56 12.69
C ALA A 19 -24.56 17.77 11.76
N THR A 20 -23.98 18.91 12.13
CA THR A 20 -23.92 20.10 11.26
C THR A 20 -22.74 20.08 10.28
N VAL A 21 -21.79 19.15 10.47
CA VAL A 21 -20.63 19.00 9.60
C VAL A 21 -21.03 18.25 8.33
N ASN A 22 -20.90 18.91 7.20
CA ASN A 22 -21.14 18.32 5.90
C ASN A 22 -19.91 18.55 5.00
N VAL A 23 -19.58 17.56 4.19
CA VAL A 23 -18.50 17.63 3.19
C VAL A 23 -19.17 17.55 1.83
N THR A 24 -18.96 18.59 1.03
CA THR A 24 -19.52 18.67 -0.33
C THR A 24 -18.61 17.99 -1.35
N GLU A 25 -19.17 17.66 -2.52
CA GLU A 25 -18.40 17.08 -3.62
C GLU A 25 -17.36 18.07 -4.17
N GLU A 26 -17.68 19.37 -4.15
CA GLU A 26 -16.75 20.43 -4.55
C GLU A 26 -15.51 20.46 -3.62
N GLU A 27 -15.72 20.38 -2.31
CA GLU A 27 -14.62 20.35 -1.33
C GLU A 27 -13.75 19.11 -1.49
N ILE A 28 -14.34 17.95 -1.79
CA ILE A 28 -13.60 16.72 -2.06
C ILE A 28 -12.72 16.91 -3.31
N LYS A 29 -13.28 17.49 -4.36
CA LYS A 29 -12.56 17.73 -5.60
C LYS A 29 -11.43 18.75 -5.43
N GLU A 30 -11.70 19.87 -4.77
CA GLU A 30 -10.68 20.89 -4.47
C GLU A 30 -9.55 20.32 -3.62
N TYR A 31 -9.89 19.53 -2.61
CA TYR A 31 -8.91 18.89 -1.74
C TYR A 31 -8.05 17.88 -2.52
N TYR A 32 -8.65 17.09 -3.38
CA TYR A 32 -7.94 16.15 -4.26
C TYR A 32 -6.98 16.90 -5.19
N GLU A 33 -7.43 17.94 -5.89
CA GLU A 33 -6.59 18.73 -6.80
C GLU A 33 -5.41 19.37 -6.09
N ALA A 34 -5.62 19.89 -4.88
CA ALA A 34 -4.57 20.50 -4.07
C ALA A 34 -3.57 19.48 -3.48
N ASN A 35 -3.95 18.21 -3.40
CA ASN A 35 -3.18 17.15 -2.72
C ASN A 35 -2.93 15.92 -3.61
N LYS A 36 -2.90 16.04 -4.92
CA LYS A 36 -2.72 14.93 -5.87
C LYS A 36 -1.51 14.06 -5.55
N SER A 37 -0.40 14.67 -5.16
CA SER A 37 0.81 13.96 -4.79
C SER A 37 0.65 13.05 -3.58
N LYS A 38 -0.28 13.34 -2.67
CA LYS A 38 -0.61 12.50 -1.50
C LYS A 38 -1.32 11.20 -1.92
N TYR A 39 -2.04 11.26 -3.04
CA TYR A 39 -2.82 10.15 -3.58
C TYR A 39 -2.15 9.49 -4.79
N SER A 40 -0.88 9.79 -5.04
CA SER A 40 -0.11 9.10 -6.06
C SER A 40 0.24 7.69 -5.58
N LYS A 41 -0.03 6.70 -6.42
CA LYS A 41 0.45 5.33 -6.25
C LYS A 41 1.82 5.24 -6.90
N GLY A 42 2.83 4.82 -6.14
CA GLY A 42 4.12 4.44 -6.71
C GLY A 42 3.96 3.27 -7.68
N ALA A 43 4.92 3.11 -8.58
CA ALA A 43 4.97 1.90 -9.39
C ALA A 43 5.09 0.67 -8.49
N SER A 44 4.41 -0.41 -8.83
CA SER A 44 4.47 -1.69 -8.15
C SER A 44 4.60 -2.85 -9.12
N VAL A 45 5.17 -3.94 -8.65
CA VAL A 45 5.38 -5.18 -9.40
C VAL A 45 4.86 -6.35 -8.58
N HIS A 46 4.09 -7.23 -9.21
CA HIS A 46 3.79 -8.54 -8.68
C HIS A 46 4.76 -9.55 -9.27
N ALA A 47 5.55 -10.20 -8.43
CA ALA A 47 6.55 -11.14 -8.89
C ALA A 47 6.63 -12.39 -8.02
N LYS A 48 7.09 -13.46 -8.66
CA LYS A 48 7.54 -14.70 -8.03
C LYS A 48 9.04 -14.78 -8.08
N HIS A 49 9.66 -15.45 -7.10
CA HIS A 49 11.11 -15.68 -7.11
C HIS A 49 11.52 -17.05 -6.63
N ILE A 50 12.71 -17.45 -7.03
CA ILE A 50 13.41 -18.63 -6.52
C ILE A 50 14.76 -18.14 -6.01
N LEU A 51 15.09 -18.46 -4.76
CA LEU A 51 16.37 -18.11 -4.14
C LEU A 51 17.20 -19.39 -3.96
N VAL A 52 18.46 -19.35 -4.43
CA VAL A 52 19.44 -20.44 -4.25
C VAL A 52 20.79 -19.87 -3.85
N ASP A 53 21.65 -20.74 -3.30
CA ASP A 53 22.92 -20.34 -2.70
C ASP A 53 24.04 -20.06 -3.71
N ASN A 54 23.94 -20.62 -4.92
CA ASN A 54 25.00 -20.47 -5.93
C ASN A 54 24.44 -20.18 -7.33
N GLU A 55 25.28 -19.56 -8.15
CA GLU A 55 24.97 -19.10 -9.50
C GLU A 55 24.76 -20.25 -10.48
N GLU A 56 25.57 -21.31 -10.38
CA GLU A 56 25.50 -22.47 -11.29
C GLU A 56 24.13 -23.13 -11.19
N LYS A 57 23.68 -23.43 -9.95
CA LYS A 57 22.36 -23.98 -9.68
C LYS A 57 21.24 -23.05 -10.16
N CYS A 58 21.39 -21.73 -9.97
CA CYS A 58 20.43 -20.74 -10.45
C CYS A 58 20.29 -20.79 -11.98
N THR A 59 21.43 -20.88 -12.68
CA THR A 59 21.47 -20.97 -14.15
C THR A 59 20.90 -22.29 -14.66
N GLU A 60 21.18 -23.40 -14.00
CA GLU A 60 20.60 -24.72 -14.36
C GLU A 60 19.08 -24.69 -14.24
N LEU A 61 18.55 -24.13 -13.15
CA LEU A 61 17.12 -24.00 -12.93
C LEU A 61 16.46 -23.07 -13.95
N LEU A 62 17.12 -21.96 -14.28
CA LEU A 62 16.66 -21.05 -15.33
C LEU A 62 16.52 -21.78 -16.67
N ASN A 63 17.53 -22.54 -17.06
CA ASN A 63 17.53 -23.30 -18.32
C ASN A 63 16.42 -24.38 -18.34
N ALA A 64 16.23 -25.10 -17.24
CA ALA A 64 15.18 -26.12 -17.12
C ALA A 64 13.76 -25.51 -17.21
N ILE A 65 13.56 -24.30 -16.65
CA ILE A 65 12.29 -23.61 -16.71
C ILE A 65 12.06 -23.02 -18.10
N THR A 66 13.06 -22.37 -18.69
CA THR A 66 12.93 -21.73 -20.01
C THR A 66 12.81 -22.72 -21.15
N SER A 67 13.39 -23.93 -21.01
CA SER A 67 13.19 -25.04 -21.96
C SER A 67 11.81 -25.71 -21.84
N GLY A 68 11.04 -25.38 -20.80
CA GLY A 68 9.76 -26.00 -20.53
C GLY A 68 9.84 -27.38 -19.86
N GLU A 69 11.04 -27.81 -19.45
CA GLU A 69 11.24 -29.08 -18.74
C GLU A 69 10.65 -29.04 -17.34
N LYS A 70 10.70 -27.88 -16.67
CA LYS A 70 10.15 -27.67 -15.33
C LYS A 70 9.25 -26.43 -15.26
N VAL A 71 8.31 -26.48 -14.34
CA VAL A 71 7.42 -25.35 -14.01
C VAL A 71 8.04 -24.50 -12.91
N PHE A 72 8.00 -23.19 -13.06
CA PHE A 72 8.63 -22.25 -12.11
C PHE A 72 8.17 -22.47 -10.67
N GLU A 73 6.87 -22.62 -10.45
CA GLU A 73 6.25 -22.80 -9.15
C GLU A 73 6.69 -24.10 -8.46
N ASP A 74 6.88 -25.16 -9.23
CA ASP A 74 7.35 -26.44 -8.70
C ASP A 74 8.83 -26.37 -8.33
N VAL A 75 9.65 -25.73 -9.16
CA VAL A 75 11.06 -25.48 -8.87
C VAL A 75 11.20 -24.60 -7.64
N ALA A 76 10.33 -23.60 -7.46
CA ALA A 76 10.32 -22.78 -6.26
C ALA A 76 10.07 -23.59 -5.00
N LYS A 77 9.11 -24.52 -5.03
CA LYS A 77 8.82 -25.41 -3.89
C LYS A 77 9.94 -26.40 -3.59
N GLU A 78 10.58 -26.91 -4.63
CA GLU A 78 11.65 -27.92 -4.50
C GLU A 78 13.00 -27.34 -4.09
N SER A 79 13.35 -26.18 -4.62
CA SER A 79 14.73 -25.69 -4.63
C SER A 79 14.93 -24.32 -3.98
N SER A 80 13.89 -23.54 -3.76
CA SER A 80 14.02 -22.22 -3.14
C SER A 80 14.33 -22.31 -1.66
N THR A 81 15.35 -21.58 -1.21
CA THR A 81 15.70 -21.45 0.21
C THR A 81 14.85 -20.40 0.92
N CYS A 82 14.06 -19.61 0.18
CA CYS A 82 13.16 -18.62 0.73
C CYS A 82 11.83 -19.27 1.18
N PRO A 83 11.23 -18.82 2.30
CA PRO A 83 9.92 -19.30 2.76
C PRO A 83 8.80 -19.19 1.72
N SER A 84 8.85 -18.17 0.83
CA SER A 84 7.90 -18.01 -0.27
C SER A 84 7.90 -19.19 -1.25
N GLY A 85 8.98 -19.99 -1.28
CA GLY A 85 9.08 -21.20 -2.10
C GLY A 85 7.90 -22.15 -1.87
N ALA A 86 7.40 -22.30 -0.63
CA ALA A 86 6.24 -23.12 -0.30
C ALA A 86 4.96 -22.71 -1.07
N ASN A 87 4.85 -21.42 -1.41
CA ASN A 87 3.76 -20.85 -2.20
C ASN A 87 4.16 -20.63 -3.69
N GLY A 88 5.07 -21.45 -4.23
CA GLY A 88 5.53 -21.31 -5.60
C GLY A 88 6.39 -20.07 -5.86
N GLY A 89 6.98 -19.52 -4.81
CA GLY A 89 7.85 -18.35 -4.88
C GLY A 89 7.12 -17.00 -4.87
N ASP A 90 5.81 -16.98 -4.68
CA ASP A 90 5.00 -15.76 -4.75
C ASP A 90 5.37 -14.77 -3.63
N LEU A 91 5.69 -13.54 -4.02
CA LEU A 91 5.99 -12.41 -3.13
C LEU A 91 4.83 -11.41 -3.02
N GLY A 92 3.79 -11.59 -3.82
CA GLY A 92 2.72 -10.61 -3.95
C GLY A 92 3.19 -9.35 -4.67
N GLU A 93 2.42 -8.28 -4.50
CA GLU A 93 2.70 -6.96 -5.05
C GLU A 93 3.59 -6.16 -4.11
N PHE A 94 4.65 -5.57 -4.63
CA PHE A 94 5.57 -4.70 -3.89
C PHE A 94 5.94 -3.46 -4.68
N GLY A 95 6.13 -2.35 -3.97
CA GLY A 95 6.60 -1.08 -4.51
C GLY A 95 8.12 -0.91 -4.34
N ARG A 96 8.63 0.22 -4.86
CA ARG A 96 10.04 0.56 -4.68
C ARG A 96 10.37 0.81 -3.20
N GLY A 97 11.58 0.38 -2.80
CA GLY A 97 12.10 0.50 -1.43
C GLY A 97 11.64 -0.61 -0.49
N GLN A 98 10.90 -1.61 -0.96
CA GLN A 98 10.44 -2.74 -0.14
C GLN A 98 11.34 -3.98 -0.26
N MET A 99 12.11 -4.08 -1.34
CA MET A 99 13.05 -5.18 -1.59
C MET A 99 14.48 -4.66 -1.65
N VAL A 100 15.46 -5.58 -1.64
CA VAL A 100 16.86 -5.20 -1.86
C VAL A 100 17.01 -4.64 -3.27
N LYS A 101 17.89 -3.65 -3.41
CA LYS A 101 18.01 -2.83 -4.61
C LYS A 101 18.23 -3.65 -5.90
N GLU A 102 19.10 -4.62 -5.84
CA GLU A 102 19.46 -5.46 -6.99
C GLU A 102 18.26 -6.28 -7.48
N PHE A 103 17.47 -6.82 -6.54
CA PHE A 103 16.25 -7.55 -6.84
C PHE A 103 15.16 -6.62 -7.40
N GLU A 104 14.98 -5.48 -6.77
CA GLU A 104 14.00 -4.47 -7.18
C GLU A 104 14.28 -3.97 -8.59
N ASP A 105 15.53 -3.55 -8.86
CA ASP A 105 15.92 -3.05 -10.18
C ASP A 105 15.70 -4.10 -11.28
N ALA A 106 15.99 -5.36 -11.01
CA ALA A 106 15.75 -6.47 -11.95
C ALA A 106 14.24 -6.71 -12.16
N ALA A 107 13.43 -6.73 -11.11
CA ALA A 107 12.00 -6.96 -11.21
C ALA A 107 11.28 -5.82 -11.96
N PHE A 108 11.65 -4.57 -11.67
CA PHE A 108 11.07 -3.41 -12.36
C PHE A 108 11.53 -3.27 -13.82
N ALA A 109 12.74 -3.75 -14.18
CA ALA A 109 13.22 -3.76 -15.54
C ALA A 109 12.67 -4.91 -16.39
N ALA A 110 12.34 -6.05 -15.78
CA ALA A 110 11.85 -7.25 -16.48
C ALA A 110 10.50 -7.00 -17.17
N GLU A 111 10.24 -7.72 -18.24
CA GLU A 111 8.93 -7.74 -18.90
C GLU A 111 7.98 -8.72 -18.20
N ILE A 112 6.67 -8.44 -18.28
CA ILE A 112 5.63 -9.33 -17.73
C ILE A 112 5.72 -10.70 -18.39
N GLY A 113 5.67 -11.75 -17.59
CA GLY A 113 5.78 -13.14 -18.04
C GLY A 113 7.20 -13.64 -18.27
N HIS A 114 8.21 -12.76 -18.26
CA HIS A 114 9.62 -13.15 -18.44
C HIS A 114 10.29 -13.50 -17.11
N ILE A 115 11.26 -14.40 -17.19
CA ILE A 115 12.10 -14.80 -16.06
C ILE A 115 13.46 -14.14 -16.21
N VAL A 116 13.88 -13.43 -15.18
CA VAL A 116 15.17 -12.74 -15.11
C VAL A 116 16.05 -13.40 -14.06
N GLY A 117 17.28 -13.60 -14.37
CA GLY A 117 18.28 -14.14 -13.46
C GLY A 117 19.48 -14.77 -14.20
N PRO A 118 20.50 -15.19 -13.48
CA PRO A 118 20.72 -15.06 -12.04
C PRO A 118 20.88 -13.61 -11.57
N VAL A 119 20.10 -13.18 -10.58
CA VAL A 119 20.26 -11.87 -9.94
C VAL A 119 20.93 -12.07 -8.58
N LYS A 120 22.13 -11.53 -8.42
CA LYS A 120 22.90 -11.65 -7.20
C LYS A 120 22.46 -10.62 -6.18
N THR A 121 22.20 -11.06 -4.96
CA THR A 121 21.93 -10.21 -3.77
C THR A 121 22.77 -10.68 -2.58
N GLN A 122 22.65 -10.00 -1.45
CA GLN A 122 23.26 -10.45 -0.20
C GLN A 122 22.73 -11.80 0.32
N PHE A 123 21.57 -12.25 -0.17
CA PHE A 123 20.93 -13.52 0.25
C PHE A 123 21.29 -14.70 -0.65
N GLY A 124 21.87 -14.46 -1.81
CA GLY A 124 22.19 -15.49 -2.81
C GLY A 124 21.83 -15.05 -4.23
N TYR A 125 21.40 -16.01 -5.03
CA TYR A 125 21.05 -15.81 -6.43
C TYR A 125 19.55 -16.05 -6.63
N HIS A 126 18.92 -15.12 -7.33
CA HIS A 126 17.47 -15.13 -7.56
C HIS A 126 17.15 -15.37 -9.03
N LEU A 127 16.09 -16.16 -9.26
CA LEU A 127 15.28 -16.11 -10.47
C LEU A 127 14.01 -15.34 -10.16
N ILE A 128 13.66 -14.37 -10.98
CA ILE A 128 12.52 -13.49 -10.78
C ILE A 128 11.61 -13.62 -11.99
N LYS A 129 10.34 -13.97 -11.76
CA LYS A 129 9.29 -13.99 -12.77
C LYS A 129 8.28 -12.91 -12.46
N VAL A 130 8.12 -11.96 -13.36
CA VAL A 130 7.14 -10.86 -13.20
C VAL A 130 5.79 -11.32 -13.71
N GLU A 131 4.78 -11.28 -12.86
CA GLU A 131 3.40 -11.65 -13.20
C GLU A 131 2.58 -10.44 -13.63
N ASP A 132 2.76 -9.28 -12.97
CA ASP A 132 2.05 -8.05 -13.28
C ASP A 132 2.87 -6.81 -12.91
N LYS A 133 2.60 -5.70 -13.58
CA LYS A 133 3.20 -4.39 -13.30
C LYS A 133 2.16 -3.30 -13.31
N LYS A 134 2.23 -2.44 -12.33
CA LYS A 134 1.46 -1.20 -12.28
C LYS A 134 2.44 -0.04 -12.33
N GLU A 135 2.27 0.83 -13.30
CA GLU A 135 3.06 2.05 -13.37
C GLU A 135 2.66 3.02 -12.26
N ALA A 136 3.62 3.89 -11.91
CA ALA A 136 3.32 4.99 -11.02
C ALA A 136 2.21 5.86 -11.64
N GLY A 137 1.18 6.12 -10.88
CA GLY A 137 0.03 6.89 -11.35
C GLY A 137 -0.63 7.64 -10.21
N GLU A 138 -1.43 8.61 -10.56
CA GLU A 138 -2.33 9.25 -9.60
C GLU A 138 -3.54 8.35 -9.40
N SER A 139 -3.93 8.09 -8.15
CA SER A 139 -5.24 7.47 -7.88
C SER A 139 -6.32 8.39 -8.39
N SER A 140 -7.29 7.87 -9.11
CA SER A 140 -8.42 8.68 -9.57
C SER A 140 -9.20 9.24 -8.38
N LEU A 141 -9.87 10.37 -8.59
CA LEU A 141 -10.74 10.96 -7.56
C LEU A 141 -11.77 9.95 -7.03
N GLU A 142 -12.34 9.13 -7.91
CA GLU A 142 -13.35 8.13 -7.53
C GLU A 142 -12.78 7.06 -6.57
N GLU A 143 -11.52 6.66 -6.76
CA GLU A 143 -10.86 5.66 -5.89
C GLU A 143 -10.58 6.18 -4.48
N VAL A 144 -10.32 7.48 -4.33
CA VAL A 144 -9.92 8.09 -3.04
C VAL A 144 -11.02 8.98 -2.43
N LYS A 145 -12.16 9.09 -3.10
CA LYS A 145 -13.27 9.97 -2.72
C LYS A 145 -13.77 9.75 -1.29
N ASP A 146 -13.97 8.49 -0.93
CA ASP A 146 -14.46 8.16 0.42
C ASP A 146 -13.40 8.43 1.48
N GLN A 147 -12.13 8.17 1.18
CA GLN A 147 -11.01 8.52 2.05
C GLN A 147 -10.93 10.03 2.26
N ILE A 148 -11.01 10.82 1.19
CA ILE A 148 -10.99 12.29 1.27
C ILE A 148 -12.19 12.81 2.05
N ARG A 149 -13.37 12.25 1.83
CA ARG A 149 -14.57 12.62 2.57
C ARG A 149 -14.40 12.40 4.07
N GLU A 150 -13.84 11.27 4.47
CA GLU A 150 -13.58 10.96 5.86
C GLU A 150 -12.53 11.91 6.47
N GLU A 151 -11.41 12.15 5.79
CA GLU A 151 -10.37 13.11 6.21
C GLU A 151 -10.95 14.52 6.40
N LEU A 152 -11.72 15.02 5.44
CA LEU A 152 -12.34 16.34 5.51
C LEU A 152 -13.41 16.40 6.61
N SER A 153 -14.18 15.33 6.79
CA SER A 153 -15.18 15.25 7.86
C SER A 153 -14.52 15.32 9.24
N GLN A 154 -13.44 14.56 9.46
CA GLN A 154 -12.68 14.59 10.72
C GLN A 154 -12.09 15.97 10.97
N LYS A 155 -11.49 16.59 9.97
CA LYS A 155 -10.90 17.92 10.06
C LYS A 155 -11.96 18.98 10.42
N LYS A 156 -13.08 18.99 9.73
CA LYS A 156 -14.20 19.90 10.00
C LYS A 156 -14.82 19.66 11.40
N GLN A 157 -14.91 18.43 11.83
CA GLN A 157 -15.37 18.10 13.19
C GLN A 157 -14.43 18.66 14.24
N GLU A 158 -13.12 18.51 14.06
CA GLU A 158 -12.11 19.07 14.95
C GLU A 158 -12.16 20.60 15.00
N GLU A 159 -12.23 21.26 13.85
CA GLU A 159 -12.36 22.73 13.75
C GLU A 159 -13.65 23.21 14.42
N THR A 160 -14.78 22.55 14.17
CA THR A 160 -16.06 22.88 14.77
C THR A 160 -16.04 22.70 16.29
N TYR A 161 -15.41 21.64 16.77
CA TYR A 161 -15.20 21.40 18.19
C TYR A 161 -14.35 22.48 18.84
N ARG A 162 -13.19 22.81 18.25
CA ARG A 162 -12.30 23.87 18.76
C ARG A 162 -13.03 25.23 18.83
N ALA A 163 -13.70 25.60 17.74
CA ALA A 163 -14.46 26.85 17.71
C ALA A 163 -15.54 26.91 18.80
N LYS A 164 -16.24 25.77 19.04
CA LYS A 164 -17.25 25.71 20.09
C LYS A 164 -16.66 25.79 21.51
N VAL A 165 -15.53 25.16 21.72
CA VAL A 165 -14.81 25.25 23.01
C VAL A 165 -14.34 26.68 23.27
N ASP A 166 -13.80 27.37 22.26
CA ASP A 166 -13.33 28.76 22.40
C ASP A 166 -14.50 29.72 22.64
N GLU A 167 -15.63 29.54 21.97
CA GLU A 167 -16.88 30.26 22.23
C GLU A 167 -17.32 30.11 23.69
N LEU A 168 -17.34 28.87 24.19
CA LEU A 168 -17.76 28.56 25.55
C LEU A 168 -16.77 29.12 26.60
N LYS A 169 -15.47 29.05 26.35
CA LYS A 169 -14.46 29.64 27.23
C LYS A 169 -14.68 31.15 27.37
N LYS A 170 -14.81 31.86 26.25
CA LYS A 170 -15.10 33.31 26.26
C LYS A 170 -16.39 33.67 26.99
N LYS A 171 -17.39 32.78 26.93
CA LYS A 171 -18.69 33.06 27.53
C LYS A 171 -18.75 32.80 29.04
N TYR A 172 -17.95 31.85 29.54
CA TYR A 172 -18.08 31.33 30.90
C TYR A 172 -16.81 31.39 31.74
N MET A 173 -15.67 31.76 31.14
CA MET A 173 -14.37 31.77 31.84
C MET A 173 -13.65 33.14 31.78
N ASP A 174 -14.16 34.12 31.02
CA ASP A 174 -13.84 35.55 31.09
C ASP A 174 -14.90 36.25 32.00
#